data_c3e118a6dea1a2f2457468af16acde59
#
_entry.id   c3e118a6dea1a2f2457468af16acde59
#
_cell.length_a   1.000
_cell.length_b   1.000
_cell.length_c   1.000
_cell.angle_alpha   90.00
_cell.angle_beta   90.00
_cell.angle_gamma   90.00
#
_symmetry.space_group_name_H-M   'P 1'
#
loop_
_entity.id
_entity.type
_entity.pdbx_description
1 polymer ?
#
loop_
_entity_poly.entity_id
_entity_poly.type
_entity_poly.pdbx_seq_one_letter_code
_entity_poly.pdbx_strand_id
1 'polypeptide(L)'
;MDQFLDKIKNQLKLMAEDEKDAWILSQAKILPDWKQEDFYKSICGTKKVISMPERSEITAFCEKVRNGDLCVEYETHYVEFDDYGHFHDDWEHDFYDPDHAMNFISSVTKGCHDLIVLEEYEAAFEILDDIIGLEFVIEDHPDTDDTCEDEFMDLDMAAHEGILSLDRDHLLRDYIESCRNSSKDLGHVAEKIAAAFEMKLF
;
A
#
# COMPACT_ATOMS: atom_id res chain seq x y z
N MET A 1 25.06 -18.71 -25.33
CA MET A 1 23.68 -18.11 -25.17
C MET A 1 23.70 -16.93 -24.21
N ASP A 2 24.49 -16.98 -23.14
CA ASP A 2 24.54 -15.91 -22.11
C ASP A 2 25.02 -14.55 -22.59
N GLN A 3 26.04 -14.48 -23.47
CA GLN A 3 26.55 -13.20 -23.99
C GLN A 3 25.52 -12.39 -24.80
N PHE A 4 24.59 -13.07 -25.49
CA PHE A 4 23.53 -12.38 -26.24
C PHE A 4 22.49 -11.79 -25.30
N LEU A 5 22.05 -12.57 -24.29
CA LEU A 5 21.10 -12.10 -23.29
C LEU A 5 21.67 -10.93 -22.48
N ASP A 6 22.95 -10.96 -22.13
CA ASP A 6 23.61 -9.86 -21.42
C ASP A 6 23.67 -8.58 -22.26
N LYS A 7 23.89 -8.68 -23.57
CA LYS A 7 23.80 -7.53 -24.47
C LYS A 7 22.39 -6.93 -24.49
N ILE A 8 21.36 -7.78 -24.59
CA ILE A 8 19.97 -7.33 -24.56
C ILE A 8 19.65 -6.64 -23.22
N LYS A 9 19.99 -7.27 -22.08
CA LYS A 9 19.79 -6.69 -20.75
C LYS A 9 20.46 -5.31 -20.61
N ASN A 10 21.69 -5.20 -21.08
CA ASN A 10 22.42 -3.92 -21.01
C ASN A 10 21.77 -2.84 -21.91
N GLN A 11 21.29 -3.22 -23.09
CA GLN A 11 20.59 -2.28 -23.96
C GLN A 11 19.26 -1.83 -23.36
N LEU A 12 18.47 -2.76 -22.80
CA LEU A 12 17.20 -2.42 -22.15
C LEU A 12 17.36 -1.49 -20.95
N LYS A 13 18.48 -1.57 -20.23
CA LYS A 13 18.79 -0.63 -19.13
C LYS A 13 19.09 0.79 -19.61
N LEU A 14 19.50 0.95 -20.85
CA LEU A 14 19.84 2.27 -21.44
C LEU A 14 18.64 2.93 -22.12
N MET A 15 17.58 2.17 -22.39
CA MET A 15 16.36 2.68 -23.04
C MET A 15 15.44 3.32 -21.99
N ALA A 16 14.81 4.43 -22.36
CA ALA A 16 13.70 4.98 -21.62
C ALA A 16 12.46 4.08 -21.71
N GLU A 17 11.49 4.20 -20.79
CA GLU A 17 10.31 3.32 -20.77
C GLU A 17 9.48 3.47 -22.07
N ASP A 18 9.27 4.68 -22.54
CA ASP A 18 8.58 4.96 -23.80
C ASP A 18 9.28 4.36 -25.03
N GLU A 19 10.62 4.29 -25.01
CA GLU A 19 11.39 3.63 -26.06
C GLU A 19 11.22 2.11 -26.02
N LYS A 20 11.15 1.51 -24.83
CA LYS A 20 10.86 0.08 -24.63
C LYS A 20 9.48 -0.28 -25.13
N ASP A 21 8.46 0.52 -24.78
CA ASP A 21 7.09 0.34 -25.24
C ASP A 21 6.96 0.46 -26.75
N ALA A 22 7.55 1.49 -27.33
CA ALA A 22 7.58 1.67 -28.78
C ALA A 22 8.25 0.49 -29.49
N TRP A 23 9.33 -0.05 -28.92
CA TRP A 23 10.01 -1.22 -29.46
C TRP A 23 9.13 -2.47 -29.39
N ILE A 24 8.49 -2.76 -28.24
CA ILE A 24 7.58 -3.90 -28.06
C ILE A 24 6.43 -3.82 -29.06
N LEU A 25 5.79 -2.65 -29.18
CA LEU A 25 4.70 -2.43 -30.13
C LEU A 25 5.16 -2.60 -31.59
N SER A 26 6.40 -2.20 -31.91
CA SER A 26 6.96 -2.42 -33.24
C SER A 26 7.16 -3.90 -33.56
N GLN A 27 7.58 -4.70 -32.56
CA GLN A 27 7.72 -6.14 -32.72
C GLN A 27 6.33 -6.81 -32.88
N ALA A 28 5.34 -6.40 -32.11
CA ALA A 28 3.97 -6.90 -32.24
C ALA A 28 3.38 -6.68 -33.63
N LYS A 29 3.62 -5.51 -34.25
CA LYS A 29 3.10 -5.15 -35.58
C LYS A 29 3.63 -6.00 -36.72
N ILE A 30 4.82 -6.57 -36.58
CA ILE A 30 5.44 -7.39 -37.64
C ILE A 30 5.15 -8.89 -37.46
N LEU A 31 4.48 -9.28 -36.37
CA LEU A 31 4.15 -10.68 -36.12
C LEU A 31 2.98 -11.13 -37.03
N PRO A 32 3.06 -12.34 -37.61
CA PRO A 32 1.92 -12.93 -38.27
C PRO A 32 0.80 -13.23 -37.26
N ASP A 33 -0.46 -13.16 -37.71
CA ASP A 33 -1.66 -13.28 -36.87
C ASP A 33 -1.65 -14.50 -35.94
N TRP A 34 -1.15 -15.63 -36.44
CA TRP A 34 -1.06 -16.88 -35.67
C TRP A 34 -0.03 -16.86 -34.54
N LYS A 35 0.87 -15.88 -34.49
CA LYS A 35 1.84 -15.67 -33.40
C LYS A 35 1.46 -14.56 -32.45
N GLN A 36 0.48 -13.77 -32.77
CA GLN A 36 0.13 -12.58 -31.96
C GLN A 36 -0.37 -12.99 -30.57
N GLU A 37 -1.19 -14.03 -30.49
CA GLU A 37 -1.68 -14.56 -29.21
C GLU A 37 -0.58 -15.11 -28.32
N ASP A 38 0.38 -15.87 -28.89
CA ASP A 38 1.51 -16.38 -28.13
C ASP A 38 2.46 -15.28 -27.67
N PHE A 39 2.64 -14.26 -28.51
CA PHE A 39 3.43 -13.06 -28.14
C PHE A 39 2.75 -12.29 -27.02
N TYR A 40 1.45 -12.04 -27.14
CA TYR A 40 0.67 -11.40 -26.07
C TYR A 40 0.79 -12.15 -24.75
N LYS A 41 0.58 -13.47 -24.74
CA LYS A 41 0.78 -14.32 -23.57
C LYS A 41 2.21 -14.28 -23.01
N SER A 42 3.21 -14.13 -23.89
CA SER A 42 4.62 -14.02 -23.45
C SER A 42 4.94 -12.68 -22.79
N ILE A 43 4.26 -11.60 -23.22
CA ILE A 43 4.37 -10.26 -22.60
C ILE A 43 3.60 -10.21 -21.30
N CYS A 44 2.36 -10.75 -21.30
CA CYS A 44 1.55 -10.79 -20.08
C CYS A 44 2.21 -11.62 -18.97
N GLY A 45 3.25 -12.40 -19.32
CA GLY A 45 3.86 -13.33 -18.38
C GLY A 45 2.87 -14.40 -17.92
N THR A 46 3.31 -15.32 -17.09
CA THR A 46 2.37 -15.99 -16.16
C THR A 46 1.69 -14.86 -15.40
N LYS A 47 0.35 -14.75 -15.50
CA LYS A 47 -0.46 -13.77 -14.75
C LYS A 47 0.27 -13.48 -13.45
N LYS A 48 0.69 -12.22 -13.24
CA LYS A 48 1.32 -11.85 -11.98
C LYS A 48 0.35 -12.31 -10.92
N VAL A 49 0.69 -13.38 -10.20
CA VAL A 49 -0.17 -13.88 -9.13
C VAL A 49 -0.14 -12.75 -8.13
N ILE A 50 -1.24 -12.02 -8.05
CA ILE A 50 -1.39 -10.95 -7.07
C ILE A 50 -1.30 -11.64 -5.72
N SER A 51 -0.21 -11.36 -5.01
CA SER A 51 0.00 -11.88 -3.66
C SER A 51 -0.74 -10.96 -2.69
N MET A 52 -2.04 -11.18 -2.57
CA MET A 52 -2.92 -10.42 -1.70
C MET A 52 -3.84 -11.40 -0.96
N PRO A 53 -4.23 -11.12 0.29
CA PRO A 53 -5.27 -11.86 0.99
C PRO A 53 -6.59 -11.91 0.21
N GLU A 54 -7.39 -12.95 0.42
CA GLU A 54 -8.71 -13.04 -0.20
C GLU A 54 -9.62 -11.91 0.29
N ARG A 55 -10.58 -11.49 -0.55
CA ARG A 55 -11.53 -10.41 -0.20
C ARG A 55 -12.27 -10.67 1.13
N SER A 56 -12.62 -11.93 1.39
CA SER A 56 -13.25 -12.35 2.64
C SER A 56 -12.35 -12.14 3.87
N GLU A 57 -11.05 -12.36 3.71
CA GLU A 57 -10.06 -12.14 4.78
C GLU A 57 -9.88 -10.65 5.04
N ILE A 58 -9.83 -9.83 3.97
CA ILE A 58 -9.75 -8.37 4.08
C ILE A 58 -10.99 -7.81 4.80
N THR A 59 -12.19 -8.25 4.41
CA THR A 59 -13.43 -7.82 5.06
C THR A 59 -13.44 -8.20 6.53
N ALA A 60 -13.08 -9.44 6.87
CA ALA A 60 -13.01 -9.90 8.25
C ALA A 60 -11.96 -9.14 9.07
N PHE A 61 -10.84 -8.76 8.46
CA PHE A 61 -9.82 -7.92 9.09
C PHE A 61 -10.37 -6.53 9.39
N CYS A 62 -11.00 -5.86 8.41
CA CYS A 62 -11.60 -4.54 8.62
C CYS A 62 -12.69 -4.56 9.72
N GLU A 63 -13.48 -5.63 9.79
CA GLU A 63 -14.48 -5.81 10.87
C GLU A 63 -13.81 -5.93 12.25
N LYS A 64 -12.72 -6.68 12.37
CA LYS A 64 -11.97 -6.79 13.63
C LYS A 64 -11.39 -5.45 14.07
N VAL A 65 -10.80 -4.67 13.16
CA VAL A 65 -10.30 -3.32 13.48
C VAL A 65 -11.44 -2.43 13.98
N ARG A 66 -12.56 -2.38 13.25
CA ARG A 66 -13.73 -1.55 13.62
C ARG A 66 -14.38 -1.97 14.94
N ASN A 67 -14.24 -3.23 15.34
CA ASN A 67 -14.75 -3.76 16.61
C ASN A 67 -13.76 -3.56 17.78
N GLY A 68 -12.54 -3.11 17.50
CA GLY A 68 -11.47 -3.01 18.51
C GLY A 68 -10.85 -4.37 18.88
N ASP A 69 -11.04 -5.41 18.04
CA ASP A 69 -10.43 -6.73 18.27
C ASP A 69 -8.94 -6.75 17.85
N LEU A 70 -8.47 -5.71 17.13
CA LEU A 70 -7.09 -5.47 16.76
C LEU A 70 -6.74 -4.06 17.23
N CYS A 71 -5.70 -3.96 18.04
CA CYS A 71 -5.26 -2.69 18.62
C CYS A 71 -3.80 -2.41 18.33
N VAL A 72 -3.38 -1.18 18.64
CA VAL A 72 -1.99 -0.75 18.70
C VAL A 72 -1.67 -0.47 20.15
N GLU A 73 -0.58 -1.01 20.64
CA GLU A 73 -0.13 -0.77 22.01
C GLU A 73 0.77 0.46 22.06
N TYR A 74 0.56 1.30 23.06
CA TYR A 74 1.35 2.50 23.35
C TYR A 74 2.14 2.31 24.63
N GLU A 75 3.44 2.63 24.57
CA GLU A 75 4.33 2.65 25.72
C GLU A 75 5.09 3.98 25.75
N THR A 76 5.17 4.60 26.92
CA THR A 76 6.02 5.76 27.15
C THR A 76 6.92 5.52 28.34
N HIS A 77 8.13 6.01 28.27
CA HIS A 77 9.12 5.89 29.33
C HIS A 77 9.97 7.14 29.43
N TYR A 78 10.38 7.43 30.65
CA TYR A 78 11.26 8.56 30.91
C TYR A 78 12.72 8.19 30.61
N VAL A 79 13.38 9.01 29.80
CA VAL A 79 14.78 8.83 29.41
C VAL A 79 15.64 9.93 30.00
N GLU A 80 16.53 9.57 30.92
CA GLU A 80 17.48 10.49 31.54
C GLU A 80 18.73 10.72 30.66
N PHE A 81 19.13 9.70 29.88
CA PHE A 81 20.30 9.73 29.02
C PHE A 81 20.00 9.09 27.66
N ASP A 82 20.45 9.72 26.59
CA ASP A 82 20.37 9.14 25.25
C ASP A 82 21.35 7.95 25.09
N ASP A 83 21.26 7.23 23.99
CA ASP A 83 22.12 6.07 23.64
C ASP A 83 23.62 6.43 23.59
N TYR A 84 23.97 7.71 23.53
CA TYR A 84 25.33 8.23 23.50
C TYR A 84 25.82 8.70 24.89
N GLY A 85 24.96 8.60 25.93
CA GLY A 85 25.27 8.99 27.30
C GLY A 85 25.18 10.49 27.54
N HIS A 86 24.54 11.27 26.68
CA HIS A 86 24.22 12.66 26.94
C HIS A 86 22.95 12.76 27.78
N PHE A 87 22.92 13.74 28.67
CA PHE A 87 21.74 14.01 29.49
C PHE A 87 20.58 14.42 28.59
N HIS A 88 19.49 13.65 28.64
CA HIS A 88 18.27 13.82 27.88
C HIS A 88 17.10 13.66 28.83
N ASP A 89 16.60 14.79 29.34
CA ASP A 89 15.52 14.85 30.31
C ASP A 89 14.21 14.98 29.54
N ASP A 90 13.73 13.84 28.97
CA ASP A 90 12.54 13.83 28.11
C ASP A 90 11.79 12.50 28.22
N TRP A 91 10.57 12.51 27.71
CA TRP A 91 9.75 11.33 27.54
C TRP A 91 9.86 10.82 26.10
N GLU A 92 10.18 9.55 25.95
CA GLU A 92 10.12 8.85 24.67
C GLU A 92 8.90 7.95 24.66
N HIS A 93 8.29 7.78 23.50
CA HIS A 93 7.16 6.91 23.30
C HIS A 93 7.38 5.98 22.11
N ASP A 94 6.80 4.78 22.20
CA ASP A 94 6.82 3.78 21.16
C ASP A 94 5.41 3.24 20.95
N PHE A 95 5.12 2.89 19.69
CA PHE A 95 3.92 2.17 19.33
C PHE A 95 4.27 0.77 18.83
N TYR A 96 3.49 -0.22 19.24
CA TYR A 96 3.68 -1.62 18.90
C TYR A 96 2.45 -2.16 18.17
N ASP A 97 2.69 -3.07 17.23
CA ASP A 97 1.66 -3.79 16.47
C ASP A 97 1.71 -5.28 16.84
N PRO A 98 1.10 -5.69 17.98
CA PRO A 98 1.21 -7.05 18.50
C PRO A 98 0.57 -8.09 17.59
N ASP A 99 -0.46 -7.71 16.84
CA ASP A 99 -1.21 -8.58 15.93
C ASP A 99 -0.69 -8.58 14.49
N HIS A 100 0.37 -7.83 14.21
CA HIS A 100 0.93 -7.65 12.87
C HIS A 100 -0.08 -7.10 11.85
N ALA A 101 -1.04 -6.30 12.31
CA ALA A 101 -2.08 -5.67 11.50
C ALA A 101 -1.52 -4.75 10.42
N MET A 102 -0.42 -4.04 10.73
CA MET A 102 0.26 -3.13 9.78
C MET A 102 0.92 -3.89 8.63
N ASN A 103 1.45 -5.10 8.89
CA ASN A 103 1.96 -5.96 7.82
C ASN A 103 0.85 -6.44 6.89
N PHE A 104 -0.33 -6.73 7.43
CA PHE A 104 -1.50 -7.09 6.64
C PHE A 104 -1.92 -5.94 5.73
N ILE A 105 -2.04 -4.71 6.24
CA ILE A 105 -2.34 -3.50 5.47
C ILE A 105 -1.32 -3.29 4.36
N SER A 106 -0.02 -3.38 4.66
CA SER A 106 1.04 -3.24 3.66
C SER A 106 0.93 -4.28 2.53
N SER A 107 0.54 -5.51 2.86
CA SER A 107 0.30 -6.57 1.87
C SER A 107 -0.90 -6.27 0.99
N VAL A 108 -2.01 -5.80 1.58
CA VAL A 108 -3.24 -5.48 0.86
C VAL A 108 -3.06 -4.26 -0.05
N THR A 109 -2.45 -3.17 0.44
CA THR A 109 -2.18 -1.97 -0.37
C THR A 109 -1.28 -2.27 -1.57
N LYS A 110 -0.26 -3.11 -1.38
CA LYS A 110 0.57 -3.60 -2.49
C LYS A 110 -0.22 -4.42 -3.50
N GLY A 111 -1.13 -5.28 -3.04
CA GLY A 111 -2.02 -6.05 -3.90
C GLY A 111 -2.98 -5.15 -4.69
N CYS A 112 -3.50 -4.08 -4.07
CA CYS A 112 -4.33 -3.08 -4.75
C CYS A 112 -3.55 -2.34 -5.85
N HIS A 113 -2.30 -1.98 -5.61
CA HIS A 113 -1.42 -1.45 -6.65
C HIS A 113 -1.29 -2.41 -7.84
N ASP A 114 -1.07 -3.71 -7.57
CA ASP A 114 -1.00 -4.73 -8.62
C ASP A 114 -2.33 -4.87 -9.39
N LEU A 115 -3.49 -4.72 -8.74
CA LEU A 115 -4.80 -4.67 -9.39
C LEU A 115 -4.93 -3.46 -10.33
N ILE A 116 -4.49 -2.28 -9.89
CA ILE A 116 -4.52 -1.05 -10.69
C ILE A 116 -3.64 -1.20 -11.94
N VAL A 117 -2.43 -1.76 -11.79
CA VAL A 117 -1.55 -2.06 -12.94
C VAL A 117 -2.19 -3.03 -13.93
N LEU A 118 -3.11 -3.90 -13.47
CA LEU A 118 -3.91 -4.81 -14.32
C LEU A 118 -5.24 -4.19 -14.79
N GLU A 119 -5.47 -2.90 -14.53
CA GLU A 119 -6.70 -2.16 -14.87
C GLU A 119 -7.97 -2.70 -14.17
N GLU A 120 -7.80 -3.46 -13.08
CA GLU A 120 -8.89 -3.99 -12.23
C GLU A 120 -9.32 -2.93 -11.18
N TYR A 121 -9.66 -1.74 -11.67
CA TYR A 121 -9.86 -0.53 -10.86
C TYR A 121 -11.01 -0.64 -9.85
N GLU A 122 -12.13 -1.30 -10.22
CA GLU A 122 -13.28 -1.44 -9.33
C GLU A 122 -12.94 -2.29 -8.10
N ALA A 123 -12.23 -3.41 -8.32
CA ALA A 123 -11.78 -4.28 -7.24
C ALA A 123 -10.77 -3.59 -6.33
N ALA A 124 -9.81 -2.84 -6.90
CA ALA A 124 -8.85 -2.07 -6.13
C ALA A 124 -9.53 -0.96 -5.31
N PHE A 125 -10.46 -0.21 -5.92
CA PHE A 125 -11.18 0.86 -5.26
C PHE A 125 -12.00 0.37 -4.06
N GLU A 126 -12.77 -0.71 -4.21
CA GLU A 126 -13.57 -1.25 -3.11
C GLU A 126 -12.72 -1.69 -1.90
N ILE A 127 -11.52 -2.23 -2.15
CA ILE A 127 -10.61 -2.64 -1.09
C ILE A 127 -9.96 -1.42 -0.43
N LEU A 128 -9.46 -0.47 -1.22
CA LEU A 128 -8.83 0.74 -0.71
C LEU A 128 -9.81 1.60 0.08
N ASP A 129 -11.07 1.71 -0.37
CA ASP A 129 -12.12 2.46 0.32
C ASP A 129 -12.46 1.86 1.70
N ASP A 130 -12.36 0.53 1.84
CA ASP A 130 -12.54 -0.16 3.12
C ASP A 130 -11.37 0.08 4.09
N ILE A 131 -10.15 0.20 3.57
CA ILE A 131 -8.91 0.28 4.37
C ILE A 131 -8.58 1.71 4.78
N ILE A 132 -8.72 2.68 3.87
CA ILE A 132 -8.32 4.07 4.09
C ILE A 132 -9.00 4.69 5.32
N GLY A 133 -10.22 4.27 5.65
CA GLY A 133 -10.97 4.75 6.79
C GLY A 133 -10.83 3.91 8.06
N LEU A 134 -9.80 3.07 8.17
CA LEU A 134 -9.57 2.29 9.37
C LEU A 134 -8.89 3.13 10.45
N GLU A 135 -9.41 3.01 11.68
CA GLU A 135 -8.87 3.57 12.90
C GLU A 135 -8.67 2.42 13.90
N PHE A 136 -7.45 2.28 14.40
CA PHE A 136 -7.09 1.28 15.40
C PHE A 136 -7.26 1.87 16.79
N VAL A 137 -7.83 1.11 17.71
CA VAL A 137 -7.84 1.48 19.11
C VAL A 137 -6.41 1.48 19.64
N ILE A 138 -6.03 2.53 20.36
CA ILE A 138 -4.75 2.57 21.08
C ILE A 138 -5.01 2.05 22.50
N GLU A 139 -4.24 1.04 22.90
CA GLU A 139 -4.26 0.51 24.26
C GLU A 139 -2.92 0.79 24.94
N ASP A 140 -2.99 1.25 26.19
CA ASP A 140 -1.77 1.48 26.96
C ASP A 140 -1.11 0.15 27.31
N HIS A 141 0.19 0.03 27.01
CA HIS A 141 0.97 -1.12 27.44
C HIS A 141 1.02 -1.18 28.98
N PRO A 142 1.00 -2.38 29.60
CA PRO A 142 1.00 -2.50 31.07
C PRO A 142 2.18 -1.84 31.78
N ASP A 143 3.29 -1.65 31.07
CA ASP A 143 4.52 -1.08 31.61
C ASP A 143 4.70 0.41 31.26
N THR A 144 3.66 1.05 30.64
CA THR A 144 3.74 2.48 30.32
C THR A 144 3.75 3.36 31.55
N ASP A 145 4.54 4.41 31.51
CA ASP A 145 4.65 5.40 32.61
C ASP A 145 3.51 6.45 32.55
N ASP A 146 2.97 6.70 31.39
CA ASP A 146 1.86 7.64 31.16
C ASP A 146 0.93 7.12 30.04
N THR A 147 -0.30 7.59 30.00
CA THR A 147 -1.34 7.17 29.05
C THR A 147 -1.27 7.96 27.76
N CYS A 148 -1.61 7.30 26.64
CA CYS A 148 -1.74 7.99 25.35
C CYS A 148 -2.91 9.00 25.40
N GLU A 149 -2.70 10.20 24.86
CA GLU A 149 -3.77 11.20 24.76
C GLU A 149 -4.75 10.86 23.61
N ASP A 150 -4.30 10.15 22.60
CA ASP A 150 -5.11 9.73 21.46
C ASP A 150 -5.79 8.38 21.75
N GLU A 151 -7.08 8.28 21.44
CA GLU A 151 -7.85 7.03 21.59
C GLU A 151 -7.72 6.12 20.35
N PHE A 152 -7.37 6.69 19.20
CA PHE A 152 -7.34 5.98 17.92
C PHE A 152 -6.13 6.37 17.09
N MET A 153 -5.60 5.41 16.36
CA MET A 153 -4.54 5.56 15.38
C MET A 153 -5.06 5.29 13.97
N ASP A 154 -5.01 6.28 13.11
CA ASP A 154 -5.28 6.12 11.68
C ASP A 154 -4.02 5.66 10.92
N LEU A 155 -4.16 5.40 9.62
CA LEU A 155 -3.02 4.95 8.80
C LEU A 155 -1.95 6.02 8.61
N ASP A 156 -2.32 7.29 8.73
CA ASP A 156 -1.38 8.40 8.63
C ASP A 156 -0.47 8.46 9.85
N MET A 157 -1.07 8.41 11.03
CA MET A 157 -0.35 8.33 12.29
C MET A 157 0.53 7.08 12.34
N ALA A 158 0.01 5.91 11.97
CA ALA A 158 0.78 4.66 11.94
C ALA A 158 2.00 4.73 11.01
N ALA A 159 1.89 5.43 9.88
CA ALA A 159 3.01 5.67 8.97
C ALA A 159 4.00 6.70 9.53
N HIS A 160 3.52 7.74 10.24
CA HIS A 160 4.36 8.75 10.88
C HIS A 160 5.19 8.16 12.02
N GLU A 161 4.57 7.34 12.84
CA GLU A 161 5.20 6.63 13.95
C GLU A 161 6.07 5.43 13.50
N GLY A 162 6.10 5.16 12.20
CA GLY A 162 7.00 4.17 11.60
C GLY A 162 6.60 2.71 11.79
N ILE A 163 5.44 2.41 12.39
CA ILE A 163 4.93 1.04 12.54
C ILE A 163 4.29 0.52 11.25
N LEU A 164 3.82 1.41 10.37
CA LEU A 164 3.31 1.07 9.05
C LEU A 164 4.28 1.51 7.96
N SER A 165 4.86 0.54 7.24
CA SER A 165 5.68 0.82 6.07
C SER A 165 4.79 1.11 4.86
N LEU A 166 4.44 2.38 4.69
CA LEU A 166 3.54 2.85 3.63
C LEU A 166 4.08 4.13 2.98
N ASP A 167 4.09 4.15 1.64
CA ASP A 167 4.26 5.39 0.86
C ASP A 167 2.87 6.04 0.70
N ARG A 168 2.63 7.11 1.47
CA ARG A 168 1.36 7.84 1.51
C ARG A 168 0.99 8.43 0.15
N ASP A 169 1.95 9.04 -0.54
CA ASP A 169 1.71 9.63 -1.85
C ASP A 169 1.33 8.58 -2.88
N HIS A 170 1.92 7.39 -2.76
CA HIS A 170 1.62 6.26 -3.63
C HIS A 170 0.21 5.70 -3.35
N LEU A 171 -0.13 5.47 -2.09
CA LEU A 171 -1.47 5.03 -1.69
C LEU A 171 -2.56 6.00 -2.18
N LEU A 172 -2.31 7.30 -2.04
CA LEU A 172 -3.23 8.33 -2.51
C LEU A 172 -3.44 8.27 -4.01
N ARG A 173 -2.36 8.17 -4.79
CA ARG A 173 -2.46 8.06 -6.25
C ARG A 173 -3.27 6.83 -6.64
N ASP A 174 -2.99 5.70 -6.02
CA ASP A 174 -3.68 4.43 -6.26
C ASP A 174 -5.18 4.56 -5.93
N TYR A 175 -5.51 5.20 -4.81
CA TYR A 175 -6.90 5.46 -4.44
C TYR A 175 -7.62 6.37 -5.44
N ILE A 176 -7.03 7.51 -5.80
CA ILE A 176 -7.59 8.45 -6.77
C ILE A 176 -7.74 7.80 -8.14
N GLU A 177 -6.73 7.06 -8.59
CA GLU A 177 -6.74 6.39 -9.89
C GLU A 177 -7.81 5.31 -9.96
N SER A 178 -7.89 4.45 -8.95
CA SER A 178 -8.91 3.40 -8.86
C SER A 178 -10.33 3.99 -8.75
N CYS A 179 -10.53 5.01 -7.91
CA CYS A 179 -11.81 5.70 -7.77
C CYS A 179 -12.27 6.33 -9.10
N ARG A 180 -11.36 7.04 -9.79
CA ARG A 180 -11.65 7.71 -11.06
C ARG A 180 -12.01 6.75 -12.19
N ASN A 181 -11.35 5.59 -12.25
CA ASN A 181 -11.50 4.62 -13.32
C ASN A 181 -12.48 3.49 -12.95
N SER A 182 -12.98 3.43 -11.70
CA SER A 182 -14.06 2.55 -11.32
C SER A 182 -15.36 2.93 -12.07
N SER A 183 -16.33 2.04 -12.15
CA SER A 183 -17.61 2.26 -12.81
C SER A 183 -18.56 3.24 -12.08
N LYS A 184 -18.07 3.97 -11.08
CA LYS A 184 -18.85 4.92 -10.28
C LYS A 184 -19.08 6.23 -11.04
N ASP A 185 -20.15 6.94 -10.70
CA ASP A 185 -20.44 8.26 -11.29
C ASP A 185 -19.49 9.35 -10.75
N LEU A 186 -19.39 10.46 -11.48
CA LEU A 186 -18.48 11.55 -11.13
C LEU A 186 -18.83 12.22 -9.79
N GLY A 187 -20.09 12.20 -9.38
CA GLY A 187 -20.52 12.73 -8.08
C GLY A 187 -19.94 11.89 -6.95
N HIS A 188 -20.08 10.57 -7.04
CA HIS A 188 -19.52 9.63 -6.09
C HIS A 188 -17.98 9.74 -6.00
N VAL A 189 -17.30 9.83 -7.16
CA VAL A 189 -15.84 10.05 -7.21
C VAL A 189 -15.43 11.34 -6.48
N ALA A 190 -16.13 12.44 -6.72
CA ALA A 190 -15.83 13.72 -6.07
C ALA A 190 -16.04 13.67 -4.55
N GLU A 191 -17.11 13.02 -4.07
CA GLU A 191 -17.39 12.83 -2.64
C GLU A 191 -16.29 12.01 -1.97
N LYS A 192 -15.86 10.91 -2.59
CA LYS A 192 -14.83 10.04 -2.03
C LYS A 192 -13.46 10.70 -1.97
N ILE A 193 -13.08 11.44 -3.01
CA ILE A 193 -11.84 12.20 -3.01
C ILE A 193 -11.88 13.29 -1.93
N ALA A 194 -13.00 14.03 -1.81
CA ALA A 194 -13.14 15.05 -0.78
C ALA A 194 -13.05 14.45 0.63
N ALA A 195 -13.71 13.32 0.89
CA ALA A 195 -13.65 12.61 2.16
C ALA A 195 -12.21 12.16 2.48
N ALA A 196 -11.48 11.61 1.51
CA ALA A 196 -10.09 11.23 1.69
C ALA A 196 -9.20 12.42 2.08
N PHE A 197 -9.42 13.61 1.53
CA PHE A 197 -8.73 14.84 1.95
C PHE A 197 -9.10 15.29 3.37
N GLU A 198 -10.37 15.16 3.77
CA GLU A 198 -10.84 15.52 5.12
C GLU A 198 -10.30 14.56 6.19
N MET A 199 -10.03 13.31 5.85
CA MET A 199 -9.45 12.30 6.75
C MET A 199 -7.96 12.49 7.02
N LYS A 200 -7.39 13.63 6.65
CA LYS A 200 -5.96 13.96 6.83
C LYS A 200 -4.97 12.96 6.20
N LEU A 201 -5.40 12.19 5.22
CA LEU A 201 -4.50 11.37 4.41
C LEU A 201 -3.56 12.21 3.53
N PHE A 202 -3.62 13.55 3.70
CA PHE A 202 -2.87 14.53 2.90
C PHE A 202 -2.35 15.70 3.72
#